data_262824ee933fc2b3a54cbae083015cc2
#
_entry.id   262824ee933fc2b3a54cbae083015cc2
#
_cell.length_a   1.000
_cell.length_b   1.000
_cell.length_c   1.000
_cell.angle_alpha   90.00
_cell.angle_beta   90.00
_cell.angle_gamma   90.00
#
_symmetry.space_group_name_H-M   'P 1'
#
loop_
_entity.id
_entity.type
_entity.pdbx_description
1 polymer ?
#
loop_
_entity_poly.entity_id
_entity_poly.type
_entity_poly.pdbx_seq_one_letter_code
_entity_poly.pdbx_strand_id
1 'polypeptide(L)'
;MIKHEFTGAKWFIEGDIKGCFDNIDHSTLIGVLNRKIKDARFLNLIRMFLKAGYMEDWNFHETYSGCPQGGIISPILANIYLNELDRYIMQLKKEFDHGYNPRNFTEEYNTIRRKRDALHEKIKKAEGTMREQLIAQHKQLTKQLFRTPAKACTDKRLKYVRYADDFLIAVNGTREECEAIKAKLTDF
;
A
#
# COMPACT_ATOMS: atom_id res chain seq x y z
N MET A 1 8.37 9.74 1.07
CA MET A 1 8.03 8.39 0.61
C MET A 1 6.56 8.29 0.15
N ILE A 2 5.58 8.58 0.99
CA ILE A 2 4.14 8.46 0.69
C ILE A 2 3.73 9.20 -0.60
N LYS A 3 4.22 10.42 -0.82
CA LYS A 3 3.82 11.30 -1.93
C LYS A 3 4.06 10.72 -3.34
N HIS A 4 5.06 9.86 -3.52
CA HIS A 4 5.37 9.26 -4.82
C HIS A 4 4.76 7.88 -5.01
N GLU A 5 4.55 7.13 -3.93
CA GLU A 5 4.04 5.77 -4.00
C GLU A 5 2.51 5.71 -4.11
N PHE A 6 1.80 6.73 -3.59
CA PHE A 6 0.34 6.79 -3.55
C PHE A 6 -0.28 7.56 -4.72
N THR A 7 0.51 7.86 -5.77
CA THR A 7 0.00 8.49 -7.00
C THR A 7 -1.01 7.59 -7.72
N GLY A 8 -2.14 8.17 -8.14
CA GLY A 8 -3.20 7.48 -8.87
C GLY A 8 -4.24 6.78 -8.01
N ALA A 9 -4.15 6.86 -6.68
CA ALA A 9 -5.20 6.38 -5.80
C ALA A 9 -6.45 7.26 -5.90
N LYS A 10 -7.62 6.61 -5.89
CA LYS A 10 -8.92 7.30 -5.90
C LYS A 10 -9.56 7.33 -4.53
N TRP A 11 -9.30 6.30 -3.73
CA TRP A 11 -9.88 6.09 -2.41
C TRP A 11 -8.79 5.81 -1.39
N PHE A 12 -9.04 6.24 -0.16
CA PHE A 12 -8.16 5.98 0.96
C PHE A 12 -8.97 5.36 2.10
N ILE A 13 -8.40 4.32 2.73
CA ILE A 13 -8.88 3.76 3.98
C ILE A 13 -7.80 4.10 5.00
N GLU A 14 -8.16 4.92 5.95
CA GLU A 14 -7.34 5.27 7.11
C GLU A 14 -7.87 4.49 8.30
N GLY A 15 -6.98 3.88 9.05
CA GLY A 15 -7.33 3.12 10.23
C GLY A 15 -6.32 3.31 11.33
N ASP A 16 -6.82 3.34 12.55
CA ASP A 16 -6.09 3.34 13.81
C ASP A 16 -6.54 2.14 14.64
N ILE A 17 -5.58 1.41 15.22
CA ILE A 17 -5.88 0.24 16.06
C ILE A 17 -6.00 0.72 17.50
N LYS A 18 -7.22 1.00 17.92
CA LYS A 18 -7.52 1.51 19.25
C LYS A 18 -6.97 0.59 20.35
N GLY A 19 -6.14 1.16 21.21
CA GLY A 19 -5.55 0.43 22.33
C GLY A 19 -4.69 -0.75 21.89
N CYS A 20 -3.94 -0.59 20.80
CA CYS A 20 -3.14 -1.66 20.20
C CYS A 20 -2.26 -2.37 21.22
N PHE A 21 -1.55 -1.62 22.05
CA PHE A 21 -0.66 -2.19 23.07
C PHE A 21 -1.42 -2.92 24.17
N ASP A 22 -2.60 -2.45 24.55
CA ASP A 22 -3.39 -2.98 25.66
C ASP A 22 -4.20 -4.23 25.27
N ASN A 23 -4.48 -4.38 23.96
CA ASN A 23 -5.33 -5.44 23.44
C ASN A 23 -4.57 -6.60 22.77
N ILE A 24 -3.24 -6.63 22.84
CA ILE A 24 -2.45 -7.75 22.30
C ILE A 24 -2.77 -9.01 23.08
N ASP A 25 -3.32 -10.02 22.41
CA ASP A 25 -3.52 -11.34 23.01
C ASP A 25 -2.19 -12.08 23.16
N HIS A 26 -1.84 -12.44 24.41
CA HIS A 26 -0.57 -13.08 24.73
C HIS A 26 -0.44 -14.45 24.06
N SER A 27 -1.53 -15.20 23.96
CA SER A 27 -1.52 -16.56 23.39
C SER A 27 -1.25 -16.50 21.90
N THR A 28 -1.91 -15.58 21.21
CA THR A 28 -1.73 -15.32 19.77
C THR A 28 -0.31 -14.85 19.49
N LEU A 29 0.20 -13.87 20.26
CA LEU A 29 1.56 -13.37 20.10
C LEU A 29 2.61 -14.47 20.26
N ILE A 30 2.47 -15.31 21.32
CA ILE A 30 3.36 -16.45 21.53
C ILE A 30 3.24 -17.48 20.40
N GLY A 31 2.03 -17.68 19.87
CA GLY A 31 1.79 -18.54 18.71
C GLY A 31 2.53 -18.05 17.47
N VAL A 32 2.47 -16.73 17.20
CA VAL A 32 3.20 -16.08 16.10
C VAL A 32 4.71 -16.25 16.27
N LEU A 33 5.23 -15.97 17.47
CA LEU A 33 6.65 -16.18 17.80
C LEU A 33 7.09 -17.63 17.62
N ASN A 34 6.27 -18.60 18.08
CA ASN A 34 6.57 -20.03 17.99
C ASN A 34 6.66 -20.55 16.54
N ARG A 35 6.12 -19.85 15.56
CA ARG A 35 6.32 -20.21 14.14
C ARG A 35 7.78 -20.13 13.72
N LYS A 36 8.57 -19.23 14.33
CA LYS A 36 9.97 -18.96 14.00
C LYS A 36 10.95 -19.41 15.09
N ILE A 37 10.61 -19.24 16.35
CA ILE A 37 11.45 -19.50 17.51
C ILE A 37 10.96 -20.78 18.17
N LYS A 38 11.76 -21.86 18.15
CA LYS A 38 11.40 -23.16 18.70
C LYS A 38 11.95 -23.38 20.12
N ASP A 39 12.63 -22.39 20.69
CA ASP A 39 13.14 -22.46 22.05
C ASP A 39 12.02 -22.19 23.07
N ALA A 40 11.60 -23.24 23.76
CA ALA A 40 10.54 -23.16 24.77
C ALA A 40 10.94 -22.28 25.96
N ARG A 41 12.22 -22.25 26.34
CA ARG A 41 12.72 -21.43 27.45
C ARG A 41 12.59 -19.95 27.12
N PHE A 42 12.98 -19.57 25.90
CA PHE A 42 12.84 -18.21 25.42
C PHE A 42 11.36 -17.78 25.34
N LEU A 43 10.49 -18.61 24.78
CA LEU A 43 9.05 -18.31 24.70
C LEU A 43 8.42 -18.18 26.09
N ASN A 44 8.86 -19.00 27.06
CA ASN A 44 8.41 -18.87 28.43
C ASN A 44 8.89 -17.58 29.09
N LEU A 45 10.13 -17.17 28.84
CA LEU A 45 10.65 -15.87 29.28
C LEU A 45 9.79 -14.70 28.76
N ILE A 46 9.44 -14.72 27.49
CA ILE A 46 8.54 -13.70 26.93
C ILE A 46 7.16 -13.72 27.61
N ARG A 47 6.59 -14.91 27.87
CA ARG A 47 5.34 -15.01 28.65
C ARG A 47 5.45 -14.38 30.03
N MET A 48 6.57 -14.62 30.71
CA MET A 48 6.82 -14.02 32.02
C MET A 48 6.89 -12.50 31.94
N PHE A 49 7.57 -11.94 30.94
CA PHE A 49 7.59 -10.48 30.70
C PHE A 49 6.19 -9.91 30.46
N LEU A 50 5.39 -10.56 29.62
CA LEU A 50 4.03 -10.11 29.32
C LEU A 50 3.11 -10.13 30.56
N LYS A 51 3.31 -11.09 31.47
CA LYS A 51 2.54 -11.23 32.71
C LYS A 51 3.09 -10.46 33.90
N ALA A 52 4.32 -9.91 33.77
CA ALA A 52 5.00 -9.27 34.90
C ALA A 52 4.29 -8.02 35.42
N GLY A 53 3.33 -7.48 34.68
CA GLY A 53 2.69 -6.23 35.04
C GLY A 53 3.59 -5.00 34.87
N TYR A 54 3.12 -3.88 35.34
CA TYR A 54 3.89 -2.63 35.34
C TYR A 54 3.60 -1.81 36.61
N MET A 55 4.53 -0.93 36.94
CA MET A 55 4.39 0.00 38.06
C MET A 55 4.06 1.38 37.51
N GLU A 56 2.96 1.96 37.97
CA GLU A 56 2.56 3.33 37.67
C GLU A 56 2.19 4.05 38.98
N ASP A 57 2.76 5.20 39.23
CA ASP A 57 2.56 5.98 40.48
C ASP A 57 2.74 5.15 41.76
N TRP A 58 3.75 4.27 41.78
CA TRP A 58 4.04 3.32 42.85
C TRP A 58 2.96 2.27 43.10
N ASN A 59 1.97 2.14 42.20
CA ASN A 59 0.98 1.08 42.25
C ASN A 59 1.33 0.01 41.20
N PHE A 60 1.16 -1.27 41.63
CA PHE A 60 1.37 -2.38 40.71
C PHE A 60 0.07 -2.69 39.96
N HIS A 61 0.19 -2.83 38.65
CA HIS A 61 -0.88 -3.21 37.74
C HIS A 61 -0.56 -4.53 37.07
N GLU A 62 -1.44 -5.51 37.23
CA GLU A 62 -1.34 -6.77 36.51
C GLU A 62 -1.73 -6.60 35.05
N THR A 63 -0.98 -7.25 34.13
CA THR A 63 -1.31 -7.30 32.70
C THR A 63 -1.93 -8.65 32.35
N TYR A 64 -3.24 -8.66 32.09
CA TYR A 64 -3.97 -9.82 31.60
C TYR A 64 -3.91 -9.94 30.08
N SER A 65 -3.81 -8.81 29.39
CA SER A 65 -3.60 -8.66 27.93
C SER A 65 -2.66 -7.50 27.66
N GLY A 66 -2.15 -7.44 26.45
CA GLY A 66 -1.33 -6.31 26.02
C GLY A 66 0.16 -6.42 26.37
N CYS A 67 0.88 -5.42 25.89
CA CYS A 67 2.27 -5.20 26.23
C CYS A 67 2.37 -3.93 27.07
N PRO A 68 3.05 -3.93 28.25
CA PRO A 68 3.17 -2.74 29.08
C PRO A 68 3.69 -1.55 28.29
N GLN A 69 2.97 -0.42 28.32
CA GLN A 69 3.44 0.81 27.70
C GLN A 69 4.72 1.28 28.42
N GLY A 70 5.76 1.65 27.63
CA GLY A 70 7.07 2.01 28.17
C GLY A 70 8.03 0.82 28.39
N GLY A 71 7.59 -0.41 28.19
CA GLY A 71 8.48 -1.58 28.20
C GLY A 71 9.43 -1.56 26.98
N ILE A 72 10.73 -1.78 27.21
CA ILE A 72 11.76 -1.73 26.14
C ILE A 72 11.44 -2.73 25.00
N ILE A 73 10.87 -3.90 25.30
CA ILE A 73 10.56 -4.93 24.32
C ILE A 73 9.16 -4.75 23.68
N SER A 74 8.27 -3.97 24.30
CA SER A 74 6.86 -3.83 23.88
C SER A 74 6.68 -3.37 22.43
N PRO A 75 7.44 -2.37 21.91
CA PRO A 75 7.31 -1.96 20.52
C PRO A 75 7.70 -3.06 19.51
N ILE A 76 8.67 -3.92 19.87
CA ILE A 76 9.08 -5.04 19.04
C ILE A 76 8.00 -6.11 19.01
N LEU A 77 7.45 -6.46 20.17
CA LEU A 77 6.38 -7.45 20.29
C LEU A 77 5.10 -6.99 19.58
N ALA A 78 4.72 -5.72 19.72
CA ALA A 78 3.60 -5.13 19.00
C ALA A 78 3.81 -5.19 17.48
N ASN A 79 4.99 -4.84 16.99
CA ASN A 79 5.28 -4.94 15.55
C ASN A 79 5.26 -6.38 15.04
N ILE A 80 5.68 -7.36 15.83
CA ILE A 80 5.58 -8.78 15.48
C ILE A 80 4.11 -9.21 15.40
N TYR A 81 3.28 -8.75 16.34
CA TYR A 81 1.84 -9.03 16.34
C TYR A 81 1.15 -8.41 15.13
N LEU A 82 1.39 -7.13 14.89
CA LEU A 82 0.81 -6.37 13.78
C LEU A 82 1.32 -6.82 12.40
N ASN A 83 2.41 -7.57 12.33
CA ASN A 83 2.85 -8.18 11.07
C ASN A 83 1.84 -9.19 10.52
N GLU A 84 0.94 -9.74 11.34
CA GLU A 84 -0.15 -10.59 10.83
C GLU A 84 -1.14 -9.76 10.02
N LEU A 85 -1.47 -8.53 10.45
CA LEU A 85 -2.25 -7.56 9.67
C LEU A 85 -1.52 -7.20 8.36
N ASP A 86 -0.21 -6.92 8.43
CA ASP A 86 0.59 -6.61 7.24
C ASP A 86 0.51 -7.76 6.23
N ARG A 87 0.61 -9.01 6.69
CA ARG A 87 0.50 -10.20 5.83
C ARG A 87 -0.89 -10.36 5.23
N TYR A 88 -1.92 -10.13 6.01
CA TYR A 88 -3.30 -10.18 5.53
C TYR A 88 -3.55 -9.12 4.43
N ILE A 89 -3.14 -7.87 4.66
CA ILE A 89 -3.27 -6.81 3.67
C ILE A 89 -2.45 -7.11 2.40
N MET A 90 -1.26 -7.68 2.55
CA MET A 90 -0.46 -8.11 1.40
C MET A 90 -1.11 -9.25 0.60
N GLN A 91 -1.88 -10.11 1.24
CA GLN A 91 -2.69 -11.12 0.55
C GLN A 91 -3.85 -10.44 -0.19
N LEU A 92 -4.62 -9.56 0.47
CA LEU A 92 -5.67 -8.78 -0.17
C LEU A 92 -5.15 -7.99 -1.38
N LYS A 93 -3.95 -7.43 -1.26
CA LYS A 93 -3.28 -6.74 -2.35
C LYS A 93 -3.03 -7.67 -3.54
N LYS A 94 -2.55 -8.89 -3.33
CA LYS A 94 -2.31 -9.86 -4.41
C LYS A 94 -3.61 -10.26 -5.12
N GLU A 95 -4.71 -10.36 -4.37
CA GLU A 95 -6.03 -10.68 -4.91
C GLU A 95 -6.63 -9.50 -5.68
N PHE A 96 -6.37 -8.28 -5.23
CA PHE A 96 -6.94 -7.06 -5.79
C PHE A 96 -6.17 -6.51 -6.99
N ASP A 97 -4.85 -6.58 -6.98
CA ASP A 97 -4.01 -5.98 -8.01
C ASP A 97 -4.18 -6.70 -9.36
N HIS A 98 -4.84 -6.04 -10.30
CA HIS A 98 -5.09 -6.56 -11.66
C HIS A 98 -4.75 -5.52 -12.71
N GLY A 99 -4.41 -6.00 -13.92
CA GLY A 99 -4.33 -5.16 -15.12
C GLY A 99 -3.09 -4.27 -15.23
N TYR A 100 -2.14 -4.36 -14.30
CA TYR A 100 -0.92 -3.59 -14.44
C TYR A 100 -0.02 -4.16 -15.53
N ASN A 101 -0.08 -3.52 -16.69
CA ASN A 101 0.95 -3.63 -17.70
C ASN A 101 1.55 -2.23 -17.92
N PRO A 102 2.82 -1.98 -17.57
CA PRO A 102 3.46 -0.68 -17.78
C PRO A 102 3.49 -0.26 -19.26
N ARG A 103 3.29 -1.22 -20.18
CA ARG A 103 3.27 -1.02 -21.63
C ARG A 103 1.85 -0.87 -22.20
N ASN A 104 0.81 -1.04 -21.38
CA ASN A 104 -0.59 -0.98 -21.85
C ASN A 104 -1.07 0.48 -21.86
N PHE A 105 -0.80 1.15 -22.96
CA PHE A 105 -1.36 2.46 -23.26
C PHE A 105 -2.78 2.30 -23.84
N THR A 106 -3.64 3.29 -23.61
CA THR A 106 -4.96 3.32 -24.26
C THR A 106 -4.81 3.25 -25.78
N GLU A 107 -5.79 2.68 -26.45
CA GLU A 107 -5.77 2.57 -27.91
C GLU A 107 -5.75 3.96 -28.57
N GLU A 108 -6.48 4.90 -27.99
CA GLU A 108 -6.50 6.30 -28.41
C GLU A 108 -5.09 6.94 -28.28
N TYR A 109 -4.44 6.79 -27.13
CA TYR A 109 -3.07 7.30 -26.94
C TYR A 109 -2.08 6.67 -27.92
N ASN A 110 -2.15 5.35 -28.12
CA ASN A 110 -1.28 4.64 -29.06
C ASN A 110 -1.51 5.10 -30.50
N THR A 111 -2.76 5.37 -30.88
CA THR A 111 -3.10 5.85 -32.22
C THR A 111 -2.50 7.24 -32.46
N ILE A 112 -2.66 8.17 -31.53
CA ILE A 112 -2.09 9.52 -31.63
C ILE A 112 -0.56 9.44 -31.65
N ARG A 113 0.03 8.61 -30.80
CA ARG A 113 1.47 8.39 -30.72
C ARG A 113 2.02 7.89 -32.06
N ARG A 114 1.41 6.85 -32.64
CA ARG A 114 1.83 6.31 -33.93
C ARG A 114 1.75 7.36 -35.05
N LYS A 115 0.68 8.16 -35.08
CA LYS A 115 0.52 9.28 -36.06
C LYS A 115 1.63 10.33 -35.89
N ARG A 116 1.94 10.70 -34.64
CA ARG A 116 3.01 11.66 -34.32
C ARG A 116 4.37 11.13 -34.77
N ASP A 117 4.68 9.85 -34.43
CA ASP A 117 5.96 9.23 -34.76
C ASP A 117 6.14 9.09 -36.28
N ALA A 118 5.08 8.73 -37.02
CA ALA A 118 5.09 8.67 -38.48
C ALA A 118 5.32 10.09 -39.10
N LEU A 119 4.73 11.13 -38.52
CA LEU A 119 4.99 12.53 -38.95
C LEU A 119 6.45 12.93 -38.70
N HIS A 120 7.01 12.52 -37.57
CA HIS A 120 8.42 12.78 -37.23
C HIS A 120 9.38 12.21 -38.30
N GLU A 121 9.12 10.99 -38.79
CA GLU A 121 9.92 10.41 -39.88
C GLU A 121 9.74 11.15 -41.24
N LYS A 122 8.53 11.64 -41.49
CA LYS A 122 8.28 12.47 -42.69
C LYS A 122 9.00 13.80 -42.61
N ILE A 123 9.05 14.47 -41.45
CA ILE A 123 9.75 15.73 -41.23
C ILE A 123 11.26 15.61 -41.51
N LYS A 124 11.87 14.45 -41.21
CA LYS A 124 13.29 14.20 -41.51
C LYS A 124 13.60 14.19 -43.01
N LYS A 125 12.61 13.85 -43.84
CA LYS A 125 12.78 13.68 -45.30
C LYS A 125 12.24 14.87 -46.08
N ALA A 126 11.54 15.81 -45.46
CA ALA A 126 10.90 16.94 -46.09
C ALA A 126 11.76 18.22 -46.01
N GLU A 127 11.66 19.06 -47.04
CA GLU A 127 12.35 20.35 -47.11
C GLU A 127 11.36 21.50 -47.41
N GLY A 128 11.79 22.72 -47.16
CA GLY A 128 11.02 23.93 -47.48
C GLY A 128 9.68 24.05 -46.72
N THR A 129 8.69 24.63 -47.39
CA THR A 129 7.35 24.93 -46.87
C THR A 129 6.59 23.66 -46.39
N MET A 130 6.84 22.53 -47.06
CA MET A 130 6.26 21.24 -46.67
C MET A 130 6.73 20.80 -45.26
N ARG A 131 8.00 21.02 -44.96
CA ARG A 131 8.57 20.71 -43.63
C ARG A 131 7.93 21.56 -42.55
N GLU A 132 7.68 22.84 -42.78
CA GLU A 132 7.03 23.74 -41.82
C GLU A 132 5.59 23.29 -41.49
N GLN A 133 4.83 22.91 -42.52
CA GLN A 133 3.47 22.38 -42.35
C GLN A 133 3.47 21.09 -41.53
N LEU A 134 4.38 20.17 -41.79
CA LEU A 134 4.52 18.93 -41.03
C LEU A 134 4.92 19.16 -39.56
N ILE A 135 5.79 20.16 -39.31
CA ILE A 135 6.16 20.58 -37.94
C ILE A 135 4.94 21.13 -37.19
N ALA A 136 4.11 21.92 -37.82
CA ALA A 136 2.89 22.48 -37.24
C ALA A 136 1.92 21.33 -36.83
N GLN A 137 1.70 20.37 -37.72
CA GLN A 137 0.90 19.19 -37.45
C GLN A 137 1.48 18.33 -36.32
N HIS A 138 2.79 18.14 -36.29
CA HIS A 138 3.48 17.39 -35.21
C HIS A 138 3.29 18.09 -33.87
N LYS A 139 3.40 19.41 -33.78
CA LYS A 139 3.13 20.18 -32.56
C LYS A 139 1.69 19.99 -32.08
N GLN A 140 0.73 20.01 -33.03
CA GLN A 140 -0.68 19.78 -32.67
C GLN A 140 -0.94 18.39 -32.12
N LEU A 141 -0.43 17.36 -32.78
CA LEU A 141 -0.54 15.97 -32.25
C LEU A 141 0.17 15.78 -30.93
N THR A 142 1.31 16.43 -30.72
CA THR A 142 2.02 16.40 -29.43
C THR A 142 1.17 17.03 -28.33
N LYS A 143 0.53 18.18 -28.62
CA LYS A 143 -0.39 18.82 -27.66
C LYS A 143 -1.63 17.95 -27.35
N GLN A 144 -2.16 17.25 -28.35
CA GLN A 144 -3.26 16.31 -28.19
C GLN A 144 -2.82 15.10 -27.36
N LEU A 145 -1.63 14.55 -27.61
CA LEU A 145 -1.08 13.43 -26.86
C LEU A 145 -0.96 13.72 -25.36
N PHE A 146 -0.51 14.93 -24.99
CA PHE A 146 -0.43 15.35 -23.58
C PHE A 146 -1.79 15.51 -22.91
N ARG A 147 -2.86 15.72 -23.68
CA ARG A 147 -4.23 15.82 -23.16
C ARG A 147 -4.96 14.47 -23.10
N THR A 148 -4.46 13.48 -23.83
CA THR A 148 -5.06 12.16 -23.88
C THR A 148 -4.54 11.29 -22.74
N PRO A 149 -5.42 10.65 -21.93
CA PRO A 149 -4.99 9.74 -20.87
C PRO A 149 -4.14 8.61 -21.44
N ALA A 150 -2.88 8.56 -21.05
CA ALA A 150 -1.93 7.55 -21.56
C ALA A 150 -2.28 6.14 -21.13
N LYS A 151 -2.89 5.98 -19.95
CA LYS A 151 -3.26 4.68 -19.39
C LYS A 151 -4.77 4.58 -19.22
N ALA A 152 -5.32 3.45 -19.61
CA ALA A 152 -6.69 3.11 -19.24
C ALA A 152 -6.78 3.00 -17.72
N CYS A 153 -7.84 3.56 -17.14
CA CYS A 153 -8.09 3.56 -15.70
C CYS A 153 -8.53 2.16 -15.18
N THR A 154 -8.13 1.10 -15.88
CA THR A 154 -8.47 -0.31 -15.58
C THR A 154 -7.50 -0.97 -14.62
N ASP A 155 -6.39 -0.31 -14.30
CA ASP A 155 -5.41 -0.85 -13.36
C ASP A 155 -5.95 -0.75 -11.93
N LYS A 156 -6.35 -1.88 -11.38
CA LYS A 156 -6.72 -1.98 -9.96
C LYS A 156 -5.44 -2.15 -9.15
N ARG A 157 -5.27 -1.32 -8.16
CA ARG A 157 -4.11 -1.37 -7.27
C ARG A 157 -4.46 -1.01 -5.86
N LEU A 158 -3.87 -1.75 -4.95
CA LEU A 158 -3.85 -1.48 -3.53
C LEU A 158 -2.42 -1.14 -3.10
N LYS A 159 -2.27 -0.05 -2.36
CA LYS A 159 -1.01 0.30 -1.72
C LYS A 159 -1.25 0.47 -0.23
N TYR A 160 -0.29 0.06 0.56
CA TYR A 160 -0.38 -0.01 1.99
C TYR A 160 0.87 0.53 2.66
N VAL A 161 0.68 1.27 3.72
CA VAL A 161 1.73 1.69 4.65
C VAL A 161 1.17 1.67 6.06
N ARG A 162 1.99 1.25 7.00
CA ARG A 162 1.70 1.29 8.44
C ARG A 162 2.84 1.98 9.18
N TYR A 163 2.48 2.76 10.17
CA TYR A 163 3.40 3.33 11.13
C TYR A 163 2.83 3.07 12.54
N ALA A 164 3.47 2.15 13.28
CA ALA A 164 2.97 1.63 14.55
C ALA A 164 1.55 1.03 14.39
N ASP A 165 0.57 1.58 15.03
CA ASP A 165 -0.86 1.25 15.00
C ASP A 165 -1.65 1.96 13.91
N ASP A 166 -1.14 3.07 13.40
CA ASP A 166 -1.73 3.80 12.28
C ASP A 166 -1.46 3.12 10.94
N PHE A 167 -2.46 2.98 10.09
CA PHE A 167 -2.26 2.50 8.73
C PHE A 167 -3.07 3.25 7.69
N LEU A 168 -2.54 3.27 6.48
CA LEU A 168 -3.17 3.88 5.32
C LEU A 168 -3.15 2.90 4.15
N ILE A 169 -4.33 2.67 3.58
CA ILE A 169 -4.50 1.88 2.36
C ILE A 169 -5.03 2.81 1.28
N ALA A 170 -4.33 2.84 0.15
CA ALA A 170 -4.78 3.58 -1.03
C ALA A 170 -5.26 2.59 -2.08
N VAL A 171 -6.46 2.82 -2.58
CA VAL A 171 -7.15 1.94 -3.53
C VAL A 171 -7.38 2.69 -4.85
N ASN A 172 -6.88 2.12 -5.94
CA ASN A 172 -7.24 2.51 -7.29
C ASN A 172 -8.27 1.50 -7.82
N GLY A 173 -9.53 1.77 -7.58
CA GLY A 173 -10.67 0.92 -7.92
C GLY A 173 -11.98 1.68 -7.84
N THR A 174 -13.10 0.97 -7.78
CA THR A 174 -14.42 1.55 -7.55
C THR A 174 -14.64 1.80 -6.05
N ARG A 175 -15.70 2.55 -5.72
CA ARG A 175 -16.08 2.81 -4.33
C ARG A 175 -16.52 1.52 -3.63
N GLU A 176 -17.29 0.69 -4.32
CA GLU A 176 -17.78 -0.57 -3.80
C GLU A 176 -16.64 -1.53 -3.46
N GLU A 177 -15.60 -1.55 -4.29
CA GLU A 177 -14.40 -2.35 -4.04
C GLU A 177 -13.62 -1.84 -2.81
N CYS A 178 -13.55 -0.52 -2.64
CA CYS A 178 -12.92 0.07 -1.47
C CYS A 178 -13.70 -0.26 -0.18
N GLU A 179 -15.04 -0.19 -0.23
CA GLU A 179 -15.92 -0.55 0.88
C GLU A 179 -15.82 -2.06 1.20
N ALA A 180 -15.71 -2.91 0.19
CA ALA A 180 -15.49 -4.35 0.38
C ALA A 180 -14.14 -4.66 1.05
N ILE A 181 -13.07 -3.95 0.70
CA ILE A 181 -11.77 -4.07 1.37
C ILE A 181 -11.88 -3.63 2.82
N LYS A 182 -12.57 -2.50 3.07
CA LYS A 182 -12.79 -2.00 4.43
C LYS A 182 -13.55 -3.02 5.29
N ALA A 183 -14.62 -3.63 4.77
CA ALA A 183 -15.37 -4.66 5.47
C ALA A 183 -14.49 -5.85 5.84
N LYS A 184 -13.70 -6.38 4.90
CA LYS A 184 -12.76 -7.48 5.15
C LYS A 184 -11.70 -7.15 6.23
N LEU A 185 -11.31 -5.89 6.35
CA LEU A 185 -10.37 -5.44 7.39
C LEU A 185 -11.05 -5.34 8.77
N THR A 186 -12.34 -5.02 8.79
CA THR A 186 -13.12 -4.96 10.03
C THR A 186 -13.40 -6.36 10.60
N ASP A 187 -13.52 -7.35 9.72
CA ASP A 187 -13.78 -8.75 10.10
C ASP A 187 -12.49 -9.50 10.53
N PHE A 188 -11.29 -8.96 10.21
CA PHE A 188 -9.99 -9.52 10.58
C PHE A 188 -9.61 -9.21 12.02
#